data_29c62ab0a95965f326d1d73d2e91c4df
#
_entry.id   29c62ab0a95965f326d1d73d2e91c4df
#
_cell.length_a   1.000
_cell.length_b   1.000
_cell.length_c   1.000
_cell.angle_alpha   90.00
_cell.angle_beta   90.00
_cell.angle_gamma   90.00
#
_symmetry.space_group_name_H-M   'P 1'
#
loop_
_entity.id
_entity.type
_entity.pdbx_description
1 polymer ?
#
loop_
_entity_poly.entity_id
_entity_poly.type
_entity_poly.pdbx_seq_one_letter_code
_entity_poly.pdbx_strand_id
1 'polypeptide(L)'
;MKEIEIVEVRSGAQLEQALAIRLAVFVEEQGVSRALEIDGRDGEARHLLALQDAVPVGTLRLRRVEDGRVAKIERVAVLPAARGAKVGRRLVAAALSLARAAGAEAAMLHAQTTVQEFYGRLGFVAFGPEFIEDSIPHIAMRLPLREHTGQRDGLA
;
A
#
# COMPACT_ATOMS: atom_id res chain seq x y z
N MET A 1 -21.37 -14.58 -2.38
CA MET A 1 -20.33 -13.57 -2.57
C MET A 1 -19.71 -13.24 -1.24
N LYS A 2 -18.38 -13.23 -1.16
CA LYS A 2 -17.71 -12.99 0.11
C LYS A 2 -17.62 -11.51 0.39
N GLU A 3 -17.88 -11.15 1.63
CA GLU A 3 -17.84 -9.77 2.05
C GLU A 3 -16.43 -9.38 2.44
N ILE A 4 -15.97 -8.22 1.96
CA ILE A 4 -14.63 -7.72 2.25
C ILE A 4 -14.76 -6.42 3.03
N GLU A 5 -14.04 -6.35 4.13
CA GLU A 5 -13.99 -5.18 4.97
C GLU A 5 -12.54 -4.73 5.11
N ILE A 6 -12.30 -3.43 4.99
CA ILE A 6 -10.96 -2.86 5.21
C ILE A 6 -10.99 -2.10 6.53
N VAL A 7 -10.10 -2.48 7.43
CA VAL A 7 -10.01 -1.83 8.75
C VAL A 7 -8.60 -1.32 8.98
N GLU A 8 -8.49 -0.28 9.77
CA GLU A 8 -7.18 0.20 10.20
C GLU A 8 -6.75 -0.60 11.43
N VAL A 9 -5.49 -1.03 11.46
CA VAL A 9 -4.94 -1.78 12.56
C VAL A 9 -4.87 -0.89 13.81
N ARG A 10 -5.46 -1.34 14.91
CA ARG A 10 -5.51 -0.58 16.16
C ARG A 10 -5.10 -1.40 17.38
N SER A 11 -4.67 -2.64 17.18
CA SER A 11 -4.27 -3.52 18.30
C SER A 11 -3.04 -4.33 17.91
N GLY A 12 -2.35 -4.83 18.91
CA GLY A 12 -1.21 -5.73 18.67
C GLY A 12 -1.62 -7.00 17.97
N ALA A 13 -2.80 -7.54 18.29
CA ALA A 13 -3.28 -8.75 17.63
C ALA A 13 -3.51 -8.51 16.14
N GLN A 14 -4.09 -7.36 15.77
CA GLN A 14 -4.28 -7.03 14.36
C GLN A 14 -2.94 -6.82 13.65
N LEU A 15 -1.97 -6.20 14.33
CA LEU A 15 -0.65 -6.03 13.74
C LEU A 15 0.01 -7.39 13.47
N GLU A 16 -0.13 -8.32 14.40
CA GLU A 16 0.40 -9.67 14.20
C GLU A 16 -0.26 -10.34 12.98
N GLN A 17 -1.56 -10.15 12.79
CA GLN A 17 -2.25 -10.67 11.62
C GLN A 17 -1.70 -10.07 10.33
N ALA A 18 -1.46 -8.76 10.32
CA ALA A 18 -0.89 -8.09 9.16
C ALA A 18 0.53 -8.61 8.86
N LEU A 19 1.35 -8.75 9.90
CA LEU A 19 2.71 -9.25 9.74
C LEU A 19 2.72 -10.69 9.24
N ALA A 20 1.79 -11.52 9.69
CA ALA A 20 1.70 -12.90 9.22
C ALA A 20 1.41 -12.95 7.72
N ILE A 21 0.54 -12.07 7.22
CA ILE A 21 0.26 -12.00 5.78
C ILE A 21 1.50 -11.57 5.03
N ARG A 22 2.22 -10.57 5.52
CA ARG A 22 3.44 -10.09 4.88
C ARG A 22 4.52 -11.18 4.80
N LEU A 23 4.68 -11.94 5.87
CA LEU A 23 5.65 -13.03 5.87
C LEU A 23 5.25 -14.10 4.87
N ALA A 24 3.97 -14.46 4.80
CA ALA A 24 3.49 -15.46 3.86
C ALA A 24 3.74 -15.03 2.40
N VAL A 25 3.48 -13.76 2.08
CA VAL A 25 3.59 -13.27 0.70
C VAL A 25 5.03 -12.93 0.34
N PHE A 26 5.71 -12.15 1.18
CA PHE A 26 7.02 -11.63 0.77
C PHE A 26 8.15 -12.60 1.09
N VAL A 27 8.10 -13.27 2.22
CA VAL A 27 9.18 -14.18 2.62
C VAL A 27 8.95 -15.57 2.04
N GLU A 28 7.80 -16.17 2.31
CA GLU A 28 7.55 -17.56 1.91
C GLU A 28 7.28 -17.69 0.42
N GLU A 29 6.46 -16.80 -0.14
CA GLU A 29 6.12 -16.90 -1.56
C GLU A 29 7.17 -16.27 -2.45
N GLN A 30 7.64 -15.06 -2.14
CA GLN A 30 8.54 -14.30 -3.01
C GLN A 30 10.02 -14.46 -2.67
N GLY A 31 10.34 -15.06 -1.54
CA GLY A 31 11.74 -15.32 -1.19
C GLY A 31 12.50 -14.12 -0.67
N VAL A 32 11.83 -13.04 -0.27
CA VAL A 32 12.48 -11.90 0.37
C VAL A 32 12.97 -12.33 1.74
N SER A 33 14.18 -11.89 2.15
CA SER A 33 14.68 -12.29 3.45
C SER A 33 13.86 -11.65 4.56
N ARG A 34 13.67 -12.39 5.66
CA ARG A 34 12.91 -11.89 6.79
C ARG A 34 13.52 -10.61 7.35
N ALA A 35 14.85 -10.51 7.34
CA ALA A 35 15.55 -9.33 7.85
C ALA A 35 15.22 -8.08 7.03
N LEU A 36 15.01 -8.22 5.72
CA LEU A 36 14.63 -7.09 4.87
C LEU A 36 13.16 -6.73 5.03
N GLU A 37 12.30 -7.74 5.21
CA GLU A 37 10.87 -7.50 5.35
C GLU A 37 10.55 -6.77 6.64
N ILE A 38 11.18 -7.16 7.75
CA ILE A 38 10.99 -6.51 9.04
C ILE A 38 12.05 -5.43 9.18
N ASP A 39 11.73 -4.22 8.75
CA ASP A 39 12.70 -3.13 8.62
C ASP A 39 12.70 -2.14 9.79
N GLY A 40 11.94 -2.41 10.85
CA GLY A 40 11.91 -1.55 12.02
C GLY A 40 10.99 -0.34 11.90
N ARG A 41 10.27 -0.20 10.80
CA ARG A 41 9.43 0.98 10.57
C ARG A 41 7.96 0.75 10.89
N ASP A 42 7.60 -0.45 11.34
CA ASP A 42 6.19 -0.77 11.54
C ASP A 42 5.56 0.03 12.68
N GLY A 43 6.34 0.36 13.70
CA GLY A 43 5.82 1.11 14.84
C GLY A 43 5.43 2.55 14.54
N GLU A 44 6.02 3.14 13.50
CA GLU A 44 5.73 4.52 13.11
C GLU A 44 4.75 4.61 11.96
N ALA A 45 4.24 3.49 11.48
CA ALA A 45 3.40 3.42 10.30
C ALA A 45 1.95 3.15 10.68
N ARG A 46 1.07 3.48 9.76
CA ARG A 46 -0.33 3.05 9.82
C ARG A 46 -0.44 1.78 8.98
N HIS A 47 -1.27 0.86 9.42
CA HIS A 47 -1.46 -0.41 8.72
C HIS A 47 -2.94 -0.63 8.46
N LEU A 48 -3.24 -1.18 7.29
CA LEU A 48 -4.61 -1.59 6.95
C LEU A 48 -4.65 -3.10 6.85
N LEU A 49 -5.79 -3.65 7.17
CA LEU A 49 -6.03 -5.08 7.15
C LEU A 49 -7.32 -5.32 6.37
N ALA A 50 -7.26 -6.22 5.41
CA ALA A 50 -8.45 -6.64 4.66
C ALA A 50 -8.97 -7.93 5.25
N LEU A 51 -10.24 -7.94 5.59
CA LEU A 51 -10.92 -9.10 6.15
C LEU A 51 -11.93 -9.61 5.12
N GLN A 52 -11.90 -10.89 4.85
CA GLN A 52 -12.87 -11.54 3.99
C GLN A 52 -13.69 -12.49 4.84
N ASP A 53 -14.96 -12.17 5.05
CA ASP A 53 -15.82 -12.89 5.98
C ASP A 53 -15.14 -13.00 7.36
N ALA A 54 -14.60 -11.87 7.84
CA ALA A 54 -13.92 -11.73 9.11
C ALA A 54 -12.54 -12.41 9.19
N VAL A 55 -12.03 -12.96 8.08
CA VAL A 55 -10.72 -13.62 8.04
C VAL A 55 -9.69 -12.69 7.40
N PRO A 56 -8.54 -12.44 8.05
CA PRO A 56 -7.51 -11.57 7.46
C PRO A 56 -6.93 -12.19 6.19
N VAL A 57 -6.97 -11.43 5.09
CA VAL A 57 -6.50 -11.93 3.79
C VAL A 57 -5.58 -10.96 3.06
N GLY A 58 -5.47 -9.72 3.53
CA GLY A 58 -4.61 -8.75 2.88
C GLY A 58 -4.20 -7.64 3.82
N THR A 59 -3.16 -6.90 3.45
CA THR A 59 -2.65 -5.81 4.28
C THR A 59 -1.86 -4.83 3.42
N LEU A 60 -1.67 -3.62 3.95
CA LEU A 60 -0.67 -2.68 3.45
C LEU A 60 -0.18 -1.80 4.59
N ARG A 61 0.97 -1.17 4.37
CA ARG A 61 1.57 -0.23 5.31
C ARG A 61 1.60 1.15 4.67
N LEU A 62 1.29 2.17 5.47
CA LEU A 62 1.25 3.56 5.02
C LEU A 62 2.15 4.40 5.90
N ARG A 63 3.15 5.07 5.30
CA ARG A 63 4.06 5.94 6.02
C ARG A 63 4.06 7.33 5.42
N ARG A 64 4.35 8.33 6.25
CA ARG A 64 4.54 9.70 5.76
C ARG A 64 6.03 9.89 5.45
N VAL A 65 6.31 10.40 4.28
CA VAL A 65 7.70 10.69 3.83
C VAL A 65 7.75 12.11 3.30
N GLU A 66 8.96 12.58 2.94
CA GLU A 66 9.16 13.95 2.41
C GLU A 66 8.56 15.01 3.34
N ASP A 67 8.98 14.96 4.60
CA ASP A 67 8.50 15.89 5.64
C ASP A 67 7.00 15.82 5.83
N GLY A 68 6.43 14.64 5.66
CA GLY A 68 5.02 14.40 5.88
C GLY A 68 4.11 14.78 4.72
N ARG A 69 4.67 15.32 3.63
CA ARG A 69 3.85 15.77 2.50
C ARG A 69 3.39 14.64 1.60
N VAL A 70 4.09 13.52 1.61
CA VAL A 70 3.79 12.39 0.74
C VAL A 70 3.49 11.16 1.57
N ALA A 71 2.45 10.43 1.18
CA ALA A 71 2.10 9.17 1.80
C ALA A 71 2.69 8.04 0.95
N LYS A 72 3.55 7.23 1.57
CA LYS A 72 4.16 6.10 0.87
C LYS A 72 3.41 4.82 1.22
N ILE A 73 2.88 4.16 0.21
CA ILE A 73 2.19 2.88 0.34
C ILE A 73 3.22 1.78 0.17
N GLU A 74 3.28 0.87 1.14
CA GLU A 74 4.30 -0.18 1.16
C GLU A 74 3.67 -1.50 1.59
N ARG A 75 4.33 -2.59 1.24
CA ARG A 75 3.97 -3.92 1.74
C ARG A 75 2.53 -4.30 1.42
N VAL A 76 2.07 -3.97 0.21
CA VAL A 76 0.75 -4.40 -0.24
C VAL A 76 0.80 -5.89 -0.50
N ALA A 77 0.03 -6.65 0.24
CA ALA A 77 0.08 -8.10 0.18
C ALA A 77 -1.33 -8.68 0.30
N VAL A 78 -1.64 -9.62 -0.57
CA VAL A 78 -2.92 -10.34 -0.54
C VAL A 78 -2.60 -11.82 -0.62
N LEU A 79 -3.19 -12.61 0.28
CA LEU A 79 -2.97 -14.05 0.26
C LEU A 79 -3.49 -14.64 -1.06
N PRO A 80 -2.81 -15.67 -1.60
CA PRO A 80 -3.16 -16.21 -2.91
C PRO A 80 -4.63 -16.58 -3.07
N ALA A 81 -5.24 -17.16 -2.05
CA ALA A 81 -6.63 -17.59 -2.13
C ALA A 81 -7.61 -16.43 -2.26
N ALA A 82 -7.19 -15.21 -1.89
CA ALA A 82 -8.07 -14.03 -1.95
C ALA A 82 -7.75 -13.12 -3.14
N ARG A 83 -6.77 -13.48 -3.97
CA ARG A 83 -6.44 -12.68 -5.16
C ARG A 83 -7.56 -12.80 -6.18
N GLY A 84 -7.75 -11.73 -6.97
CA GLY A 84 -8.82 -11.70 -7.96
C GLY A 84 -10.15 -11.21 -7.42
N ALA A 85 -10.25 -10.98 -6.11
CA ALA A 85 -11.48 -10.47 -5.48
C ALA A 85 -11.40 -8.97 -5.22
N LYS A 86 -10.46 -8.28 -5.87
CA LYS A 86 -10.27 -6.82 -5.75
C LYS A 86 -9.83 -6.38 -4.36
N VAL A 87 -9.26 -7.27 -3.58
CA VAL A 87 -8.81 -6.95 -2.22
C VAL A 87 -7.71 -5.90 -2.26
N GLY A 88 -6.69 -6.10 -3.11
CA GLY A 88 -5.60 -5.13 -3.23
C GLY A 88 -6.08 -3.76 -3.65
N ARG A 89 -7.01 -3.71 -4.59
CA ARG A 89 -7.59 -2.45 -5.06
C ARG A 89 -8.31 -1.71 -3.94
N ARG A 90 -9.07 -2.43 -3.12
CA ARG A 90 -9.79 -1.83 -2.01
C ARG A 90 -8.85 -1.37 -0.91
N LEU A 91 -7.78 -2.12 -0.66
CA LEU A 91 -6.75 -1.71 0.30
C LEU A 91 -6.11 -0.39 -0.13
N VAL A 92 -5.71 -0.29 -1.39
CA VAL A 92 -5.07 0.92 -1.89
C VAL A 92 -6.05 2.09 -1.87
N ALA A 93 -7.31 1.87 -2.26
CA ALA A 93 -8.31 2.93 -2.22
C ALA A 93 -8.50 3.46 -0.80
N ALA A 94 -8.54 2.57 0.19
CA ALA A 94 -8.67 2.97 1.59
C ALA A 94 -7.44 3.77 2.05
N ALA A 95 -6.24 3.35 1.64
CA ALA A 95 -5.02 4.07 1.97
C ALA A 95 -5.03 5.48 1.38
N LEU A 96 -5.50 5.63 0.15
CA LEU A 96 -5.58 6.94 -0.48
C LEU A 96 -6.57 7.85 0.26
N SER A 97 -7.69 7.29 0.72
CA SER A 97 -8.64 8.08 1.52
C SER A 97 -8.02 8.55 2.83
N LEU A 98 -7.29 7.68 3.51
CA LEU A 98 -6.60 8.05 4.74
C LEU A 98 -5.54 9.12 4.48
N ALA A 99 -4.79 8.98 3.39
CA ALA A 99 -3.75 9.93 3.05
C ALA A 99 -4.34 11.31 2.75
N ARG A 100 -5.46 11.35 2.02
CA ARG A 100 -6.14 12.62 1.75
C ARG A 100 -6.64 13.26 3.04
N ALA A 101 -7.25 12.47 3.91
CA ALA A 101 -7.77 12.98 5.17
C ALA A 101 -6.66 13.51 6.07
N ALA A 102 -5.47 12.96 5.97
CA ALA A 102 -4.30 13.39 6.74
C ALA A 102 -3.57 14.57 6.09
N GLY A 103 -4.03 15.06 4.95
CA GLY A 103 -3.47 16.24 4.31
C GLY A 103 -2.28 15.98 3.41
N ALA A 104 -2.01 14.74 3.04
CA ALA A 104 -0.91 14.45 2.13
C ALA A 104 -1.19 15.05 0.75
N GLU A 105 -0.13 15.56 0.11
CA GLU A 105 -0.24 16.17 -1.22
C GLU A 105 -0.21 15.13 -2.32
N ALA A 106 0.44 14.01 -2.06
CA ALA A 106 0.58 12.94 -3.04
C ALA A 106 0.77 11.61 -2.33
N ALA A 107 0.48 10.54 -3.04
CA ALA A 107 0.85 9.19 -2.65
C ALA A 107 1.94 8.70 -3.58
N MET A 108 2.80 7.84 -3.06
CA MET A 108 3.83 7.21 -3.88
C MET A 108 4.01 5.76 -3.45
N LEU A 109 4.60 4.97 -4.30
CA LEU A 109 4.97 3.60 -3.98
C LEU A 109 6.09 3.14 -4.90
N HIS A 110 6.74 2.06 -4.48
CA HIS A 110 7.68 1.34 -5.34
C HIS A 110 6.97 0.07 -5.79
N ALA A 111 6.54 0.05 -7.05
CA ALA A 111 5.80 -1.08 -7.59
C ALA A 111 6.76 -2.11 -8.14
N GLN A 112 6.55 -3.39 -7.81
CA GLN A 112 7.21 -4.44 -8.56
C GLN A 112 6.75 -4.29 -10.01
N THR A 113 7.67 -4.41 -10.96
CA THR A 113 7.34 -4.14 -12.36
C THR A 113 6.25 -5.05 -12.90
N THR A 114 6.12 -6.25 -12.32
CA THR A 114 5.07 -7.20 -12.74
C THR A 114 3.66 -6.72 -12.41
N VAL A 115 3.52 -5.76 -11.48
CA VAL A 115 2.20 -5.23 -11.09
C VAL A 115 2.07 -3.74 -11.38
N GLN A 116 2.97 -3.19 -12.18
CA GLN A 116 2.92 -1.78 -12.54
C GLN A 116 1.58 -1.40 -13.16
N GLU A 117 1.05 -2.25 -14.02
CA GLU A 117 -0.22 -1.97 -14.69
C GLU A 117 -1.38 -1.90 -13.71
N PHE A 118 -1.35 -2.72 -12.67
CA PHE A 118 -2.37 -2.67 -11.62
C PHE A 118 -2.43 -1.27 -11.00
N TYR A 119 -1.27 -0.72 -10.63
CA TYR A 119 -1.23 0.62 -10.04
C TYR A 119 -1.54 1.71 -11.06
N GLY A 120 -1.14 1.51 -12.31
CA GLY A 120 -1.48 2.44 -13.38
C GLY A 120 -2.98 2.60 -13.56
N ARG A 121 -3.72 1.51 -13.42
CA ARG A 121 -5.19 1.57 -13.50
C ARG A 121 -5.82 2.32 -12.34
N LEU A 122 -5.10 2.43 -11.24
CA LEU A 122 -5.57 3.21 -10.08
C LEU A 122 -5.18 4.68 -10.18
N GLY A 123 -4.49 5.06 -11.24
CA GLY A 123 -4.12 6.45 -11.50
C GLY A 123 -2.68 6.79 -11.21
N PHE A 124 -1.90 5.85 -10.71
CA PHE A 124 -0.49 6.10 -10.44
C PHE A 124 0.30 6.18 -11.76
N VAL A 125 1.28 7.07 -11.78
CA VAL A 125 2.15 7.28 -12.95
C VAL A 125 3.58 6.97 -12.55
N ALA A 126 4.24 6.15 -13.37
CA ALA A 126 5.64 5.78 -13.12
C ALA A 126 6.55 6.99 -13.35
N PHE A 127 7.61 7.08 -12.55
CA PHE A 127 8.62 8.10 -12.73
C PHE A 127 9.99 7.51 -12.41
N GLY A 128 11.02 7.99 -13.13
CA GLY A 128 12.37 7.49 -12.96
C GLY A 128 12.60 6.12 -13.58
N PRO A 129 13.82 5.61 -13.50
CA PRO A 129 14.16 4.32 -14.10
C PRO A 129 13.75 3.17 -13.21
N GLU A 130 13.71 1.97 -13.78
CA GLU A 130 13.57 0.76 -12.99
C GLU A 130 14.80 0.58 -12.10
N PHE A 131 14.59 -0.02 -10.95
CA PHE A 131 15.66 -0.29 -9.99
C PHE A 131 15.38 -1.63 -9.30
N ILE A 132 16.41 -2.16 -8.65
CA ILE A 132 16.29 -3.43 -7.93
C ILE A 132 16.09 -3.12 -6.45
N GLU A 133 15.06 -3.67 -5.85
CA GLU A 133 14.78 -3.58 -4.43
C GLU A 133 14.45 -4.98 -3.94
N ASP A 134 15.13 -5.45 -2.90
CA ASP A 134 14.93 -6.80 -2.38
C ASP A 134 15.07 -7.86 -3.48
N SER A 135 16.03 -7.67 -4.37
CA SER A 135 16.34 -8.57 -5.51
C SER A 135 15.22 -8.64 -6.55
N ILE A 136 14.25 -7.76 -6.52
CA ILE A 136 13.12 -7.74 -7.43
C ILE A 136 13.09 -6.41 -8.19
N PRO A 137 12.85 -6.41 -9.52
CA PRO A 137 12.74 -5.17 -10.27
C PRO A 137 11.52 -4.35 -9.83
N HIS A 138 11.73 -3.07 -9.60
CA HIS A 138 10.70 -2.13 -9.15
C HIS A 138 10.74 -0.86 -9.99
N ILE A 139 9.66 -0.10 -9.93
CA ILE A 139 9.61 1.26 -10.49
C ILE A 139 8.82 2.14 -9.53
N ALA A 140 9.30 3.36 -9.32
CA ALA A 140 8.59 4.31 -8.48
C ALA A 140 7.35 4.84 -9.21
N MET A 141 6.25 4.99 -8.49
CA MET A 141 5.01 5.51 -9.04
C MET A 141 4.41 6.55 -8.10
N ARG A 142 3.70 7.51 -8.65
CA ARG A 142 3.19 8.64 -7.87
C ARG A 142 1.78 9.00 -8.32
N LEU A 143 0.97 9.49 -7.38
CA LEU A 143 -0.39 9.95 -7.63
C LEU A 143 -0.65 11.22 -6.83
N PRO A 144 -0.94 12.36 -7.48
CA PRO A 144 -1.34 13.57 -6.75
C PRO A 144 -2.66 13.32 -6.02
N LEU A 145 -2.72 13.76 -4.76
CA LEU A 145 -3.92 13.60 -3.95
C LEU A 145 -4.72 14.87 -3.85
N ARG A 146 -4.03 16.01 -3.94
CA ARG A 146 -4.71 17.29 -3.95
C ARG A 146 -5.06 17.64 -5.37
N GLU A 147 -6.29 17.95 -5.57
CA GLU A 147 -6.67 18.57 -6.82
C GLU A 147 -5.96 19.91 -6.91
N HIS A 148 -5.76 20.35 -8.12
CA HIS A 148 -5.22 21.68 -8.32
C HIS A 148 -6.29 22.70 -8.03
N THR A 149 -6.78 22.65 -6.80
CA THR A 149 -7.84 23.52 -6.36
C THR A 149 -7.45 24.97 -6.48
N GLY A 150 -6.18 25.24 -6.15
CA GLY A 150 -5.66 26.57 -6.32
C GLY A 150 -5.77 27.06 -7.74
N GLN A 151 -5.64 26.15 -8.69
CA GLN A 151 -5.80 26.49 -10.08
C GLN A 151 -7.23 26.77 -10.42
N ARG A 152 -8.14 25.93 -9.96
CA ARG A 152 -9.55 26.20 -10.17
C ARG A 152 -9.96 27.49 -9.50
N ASP A 153 -9.49 27.65 -8.28
CA ASP A 153 -9.80 28.84 -7.52
C ASP A 153 -9.14 30.07 -8.12
N GLY A 154 -7.93 29.87 -8.62
CA GLY A 154 -7.25 30.93 -9.32
C GLY A 154 -7.95 31.37 -10.59
N LEU A 155 -8.81 30.51 -11.07
CA LEU A 155 -9.63 30.84 -12.23
C LEU A 155 -10.84 31.67 -11.87
N ALA A 156 -11.17 31.62 -10.63
CA ALA A 156 -12.34 32.35 -10.16
C ALA A 156 -12.07 33.83 -10.11
#